data_1078618dc6b725f35681deb4d2cd416e
#
_entry.id   1078618dc6b725f35681deb4d2cd416e
#
_cell.length_a   1.000
_cell.length_b   1.000
_cell.length_c   1.000
_cell.angle_alpha   90.00
_cell.angle_beta   90.00
_cell.angle_gamma   90.00
#
_symmetry.space_group_name_H-M   'P 1'
#
loop_
_entity.id
_entity.type
_entity.pdbx_description
1 polymer ?
#
loop_
_entity_poly.entity_id
_entity_poly.type
_entity_poly.pdbx_seq_one_letter_code
_entity_poly.pdbx_strand_id
1 'polypeptide(L)'
;MNDERHRKAQPAEDIAGSPGSNNHVPRYLQNMNTADGMKVTIRPISFKDKNKLQEFHTRLSEATRFLRYQYAKGDLTESDLRTFCEVDYHNTLGLVAETGENGRKHIIGVGRYARLEDPQIAEIAFVVQDSEQKKGIGTQLLRHLSILAWERGIRYFVGELLRENGRMINILRKSDPRMRRLIEGSSFTITIKVEDAKANIPAGWNAAASCKNQEK
;
A
#
# COMPACT_ATOMS: atom_id res chain seq x y z
N MET A 1 -6.06 10.01 42.27
CA MET A 1 -6.43 10.81 41.08
C MET A 1 -5.37 10.51 40.08
N ASN A 2 -5.67 9.53 39.21
CA ASN A 2 -4.73 8.92 38.30
C ASN A 2 -4.69 9.70 36.98
N ASP A 3 -3.51 10.12 36.64
CA ASP A 3 -3.18 10.73 35.37
C ASP A 3 -2.80 9.61 34.37
N GLU A 4 -3.78 9.17 33.59
CA GLU A 4 -3.60 8.24 32.48
C GLU A 4 -4.05 8.89 31.18
N ARG A 5 -3.27 9.85 30.68
CA ARG A 5 -3.46 10.37 29.34
C ARG A 5 -2.11 10.80 28.78
N HIS A 6 -1.61 10.05 27.85
CA HIS A 6 -0.67 10.32 26.76
C HIS A 6 0.24 9.13 26.50
N ARG A 7 -0.35 8.01 26.08
CA ARG A 7 0.42 7.08 25.25
C ARG A 7 0.30 7.51 23.80
N LYS A 8 1.24 8.35 23.35
CA LYS A 8 1.57 8.44 21.94
C LYS A 8 1.87 7.05 21.43
N ALA A 9 1.19 6.63 20.37
CA ALA A 9 1.55 5.44 19.62
C ALA A 9 3.01 5.60 19.20
N GLN A 10 3.89 4.84 19.82
CA GLN A 10 5.25 4.65 19.33
C GLN A 10 5.17 3.91 17.99
N PRO A 11 6.01 4.24 17.01
CA PRO A 11 6.13 3.42 15.83
C PRO A 11 6.48 2.00 16.28
N ALA A 12 5.79 1.00 15.71
CA ALA A 12 5.98 -0.40 16.01
C ALA A 12 7.46 -0.77 15.85
N GLU A 13 8.18 -0.75 16.95
CA GLU A 13 9.49 -1.37 17.09
C GLU A 13 9.26 -2.83 17.48
N ASP A 14 9.91 -3.70 16.73
CA ASP A 14 10.18 -5.11 17.04
C ASP A 14 9.00 -6.06 17.24
N ILE A 15 8.40 -6.47 16.12
CA ILE A 15 8.01 -7.87 15.98
C ILE A 15 8.97 -8.50 14.97
N ALA A 16 10.17 -8.82 15.44
CA ALA A 16 11.12 -9.68 14.75
C ALA A 16 10.60 -11.13 14.82
N GLY A 17 9.68 -11.47 13.94
CA GLY A 17 9.47 -12.85 13.54
C GLY A 17 10.68 -13.30 12.74
N SER A 18 11.38 -14.33 13.19
CA SER A 18 12.53 -14.94 12.52
C SER A 18 12.29 -15.11 11.02
N PRO A 19 13.26 -14.82 10.14
CA PRO A 19 13.12 -15.01 8.71
C PRO A 19 13.11 -16.50 8.37
N GLY A 20 11.93 -17.12 8.40
CA GLY A 20 11.67 -18.43 7.83
C GLY A 20 11.68 -18.30 6.31
N SER A 21 12.74 -18.75 5.71
CA SER A 21 13.03 -18.92 4.29
C SER A 21 11.83 -19.39 3.45
N ASN A 22 11.17 -18.49 2.76
CA ASN A 22 10.54 -18.66 1.46
C ASN A 22 10.08 -17.29 0.95
N ASN A 23 11.02 -16.40 0.64
CA ASN A 23 10.77 -15.12 -0.03
C ASN A 23 10.40 -15.34 -1.50
N HIS A 24 9.40 -16.17 -1.77
CA HIS A 24 8.87 -16.30 -3.11
C HIS A 24 7.97 -15.10 -3.39
N VAL A 25 8.48 -14.15 -4.18
CA VAL A 25 7.69 -13.00 -4.66
C VAL A 25 6.47 -13.55 -5.40
N PRO A 26 5.22 -13.26 -4.96
CA PRO A 26 4.04 -13.75 -5.65
C PRO A 26 4.06 -13.34 -7.12
N ARG A 27 3.70 -14.27 -8.01
CA ARG A 27 3.54 -13.99 -9.46
C ARG A 27 2.25 -13.20 -9.69
N TYR A 28 2.22 -11.97 -9.19
CA TYR A 28 1.12 -11.04 -9.40
C TYR A 28 1.61 -9.91 -10.30
N LEU A 29 1.02 -9.77 -11.46
CA LEU A 29 1.39 -8.73 -12.41
C LEU A 29 0.13 -8.26 -13.13
N GLN A 30 -0.15 -6.97 -13.03
CA GLN A 30 -1.29 -6.33 -13.67
C GLN A 30 -0.84 -5.16 -14.52
N ASN A 31 -1.34 -5.10 -15.74
CA ASN A 31 -1.07 -3.99 -16.64
C ASN A 31 -2.33 -3.12 -16.76
N MET A 32 -2.12 -1.82 -16.76
CA MET A 32 -3.16 -0.83 -16.99
C MET A 32 -2.64 0.27 -17.91
N ASN A 33 -3.56 0.94 -18.57
CA ASN A 33 -3.29 2.21 -19.22
C ASN A 33 -3.96 3.32 -18.42
N THR A 34 -3.26 4.42 -18.19
CA THR A 34 -3.84 5.64 -17.64
C THR A 34 -4.70 6.34 -18.69
N ALA A 35 -5.49 7.33 -18.29
CA ALA A 35 -6.35 8.07 -19.24
C ALA A 35 -5.56 8.82 -20.33
N ASP A 36 -4.32 9.18 -20.04
CA ASP A 36 -3.38 9.80 -21.01
C ASP A 36 -2.55 8.78 -21.80
N GLY A 37 -2.91 7.48 -21.70
CA GLY A 37 -2.29 6.40 -22.51
C GLY A 37 -0.98 5.83 -21.96
N MET A 38 -0.50 6.29 -20.80
CA MET A 38 0.71 5.75 -20.20
C MET A 38 0.51 4.31 -19.76
N LYS A 39 1.43 3.42 -20.11
CA LYS A 39 1.44 2.02 -19.69
C LYS A 39 2.01 1.90 -18.27
N VAL A 40 1.25 1.32 -17.37
CA VAL A 40 1.64 1.08 -15.98
C VAL A 40 1.54 -0.39 -15.66
N THR A 41 2.57 -0.93 -15.00
CA THR A 41 2.57 -2.30 -14.48
C THR A 41 2.47 -2.24 -12.96
N ILE A 42 1.51 -2.96 -12.36
CA ILE A 42 1.40 -3.13 -10.90
C ILE A 42 1.89 -4.54 -10.55
N ARG A 43 2.81 -4.62 -9.62
CA ARG A 43 3.39 -5.87 -9.13
C ARG A 43 3.78 -5.78 -7.66
N PRO A 44 4.00 -6.92 -6.99
CA PRO A 44 4.58 -6.93 -5.64
C PRO A 44 5.95 -6.26 -5.64
N ILE A 45 6.20 -5.51 -4.56
CA ILE A 45 7.54 -4.99 -4.26
C ILE A 45 8.44 -6.16 -3.87
N SER A 46 9.71 -6.05 -4.13
CA SER A 46 10.70 -7.06 -3.77
C SER A 46 11.95 -6.42 -3.18
N PHE A 47 12.77 -7.23 -2.53
CA PHE A 47 14.10 -6.83 -2.04
C PHE A 47 14.94 -6.09 -3.10
N LYS A 48 14.81 -6.46 -4.37
CA LYS A 48 15.55 -5.84 -5.50
C LYS A 48 15.11 -4.41 -5.81
N ASP A 49 14.02 -3.94 -5.22
CA ASP A 49 13.46 -2.63 -5.50
C ASP A 49 14.00 -1.51 -4.60
N LYS A 50 14.91 -1.79 -3.66
CA LYS A 50 15.44 -0.80 -2.70
C LYS A 50 15.93 0.47 -3.40
N ASN A 51 16.78 0.37 -4.41
CA ASN A 51 17.30 1.53 -5.12
C ASN A 51 16.17 2.29 -5.86
N LYS A 52 15.27 1.57 -6.54
CA LYS A 52 14.12 2.19 -7.21
C LYS A 52 13.17 2.87 -6.24
N LEU A 53 12.99 2.30 -5.03
CA LEU A 53 12.17 2.89 -3.99
C LEU A 53 12.81 4.16 -3.43
N GLN A 54 14.12 4.16 -3.22
CA GLN A 54 14.87 5.36 -2.81
C GLN A 54 14.75 6.46 -3.85
N GLU A 55 15.00 6.16 -5.13
CA GLU A 55 14.83 7.11 -6.22
C GLU A 55 13.38 7.63 -6.35
N PHE A 56 12.39 6.77 -6.17
CA PHE A 56 10.99 7.17 -6.13
C PHE A 56 10.73 8.16 -4.99
N HIS A 57 11.24 7.87 -3.79
CA HIS A 57 11.05 8.71 -2.62
C HIS A 57 11.67 10.11 -2.80
N THR A 58 12.85 10.20 -3.41
CA THR A 58 13.51 11.50 -3.68
C THR A 58 12.73 12.36 -4.69
N ARG A 59 11.95 11.74 -5.58
CA ARG A 59 11.08 12.47 -6.54
C ARG A 59 9.75 12.95 -5.96
N LEU A 60 9.40 12.55 -4.74
CA LEU A 60 8.20 13.06 -4.07
C LEU A 60 8.43 14.48 -3.56
N SER A 61 7.43 15.36 -3.72
CA SER A 61 7.46 16.67 -3.06
C SER A 61 7.43 16.53 -1.53
N GLU A 62 7.91 17.53 -0.84
CA GLU A 62 7.84 17.60 0.63
C GLU A 62 6.39 17.47 1.11
N ALA A 63 5.45 18.13 0.44
CA ALA A 63 4.03 18.03 0.76
C ALA A 63 3.50 16.58 0.62
N THR A 64 3.88 15.87 -0.44
CA THR A 64 3.47 14.48 -0.63
C THR A 64 4.13 13.55 0.40
N ARG A 65 5.39 13.78 0.74
CA ARG A 65 6.06 13.06 1.83
C ARG A 65 5.39 13.34 3.17
N PHE A 66 5.06 14.59 3.48
CA PHE A 66 4.36 14.95 4.70
C PHE A 66 2.98 14.29 4.82
N LEU A 67 2.19 14.31 3.74
CA LEU A 67 0.89 13.62 3.71
C LEU A 67 1.01 12.10 3.89
N ARG A 68 2.13 11.50 3.51
CA ARG A 68 2.37 10.06 3.64
C ARG A 68 2.87 9.65 5.02
N TYR A 69 3.77 10.43 5.61
CA TYR A 69 4.45 10.08 6.86
C TYR A 69 3.96 10.87 8.07
N GLN A 70 3.23 11.96 7.85
CA GLN A 70 2.72 12.89 8.88
C GLN A 70 3.81 13.62 9.69
N TYR A 71 5.04 13.58 9.18
CA TYR A 71 6.17 14.36 9.66
C TYR A 71 7.12 14.67 8.50
N ALA A 72 8.07 15.57 8.73
CA ALA A 72 9.09 15.93 7.75
C ALA A 72 10.07 14.74 7.55
N LYS A 73 9.71 13.80 6.68
CA LYS A 73 10.54 12.64 6.34
C LYS A 73 11.63 13.07 5.37
N GLY A 74 12.88 12.92 5.79
CA GLY A 74 14.05 13.00 4.91
C GLY A 74 14.18 11.79 3.99
N ASP A 75 15.38 11.49 3.54
CA ASP A 75 15.65 10.29 2.75
C ASP A 75 15.32 9.01 3.53
N LEU A 76 14.98 7.96 2.79
CA LEU A 76 14.75 6.65 3.40
C LEU A 76 16.07 6.10 3.93
N THR A 77 16.07 5.65 5.17
CA THR A 77 17.19 4.95 5.77
C THR A 77 17.27 3.52 5.25
N GLU A 78 18.39 2.83 5.45
CA GLU A 78 18.50 1.40 5.11
C GLU A 78 17.48 0.55 5.90
N SER A 79 17.15 0.93 7.13
CA SER A 79 16.08 0.30 7.92
C SER A 79 14.71 0.48 7.28
N ASP A 80 14.39 1.71 6.81
CA ASP A 80 13.14 1.96 6.07
C ASP A 80 13.07 1.09 4.81
N LEU A 81 14.16 1.03 4.04
CA LEU A 81 14.23 0.26 2.80
C LEU A 81 14.06 -1.24 3.04
N ARG A 82 14.63 -1.76 4.14
CA ARG A 82 14.39 -3.15 4.54
C ARG A 82 12.92 -3.37 4.87
N THR A 83 12.37 -2.60 5.78
CA THR A 83 10.95 -2.68 6.18
C THR A 83 10.01 -2.59 4.98
N PHE A 84 10.37 -1.77 3.99
CA PHE A 84 9.49 -1.53 2.85
C PHE A 84 9.63 -2.56 1.73
N CYS A 85 10.79 -3.18 1.57
CA CYS A 85 11.07 -4.11 0.48
C CYS A 85 11.17 -5.57 0.92
N GLU A 86 11.49 -5.85 2.18
CA GLU A 86 11.62 -7.20 2.72
C GLU A 86 10.32 -7.63 3.39
N VAL A 87 9.28 -7.84 2.60
CA VAL A 87 7.93 -8.21 3.04
C VAL A 87 7.72 -9.73 2.95
N ASP A 88 6.85 -10.28 3.83
CA ASP A 88 6.52 -11.71 3.85
C ASP A 88 5.42 -12.10 2.88
N TYR A 89 4.81 -11.13 2.20
CA TYR A 89 3.68 -11.26 1.28
C TYR A 89 2.41 -11.89 1.88
N HIS A 90 2.38 -12.10 3.17
CA HIS A 90 1.24 -12.65 3.91
C HIS A 90 0.70 -11.63 4.92
N ASN A 91 1.48 -11.29 5.95
CA ASN A 91 1.10 -10.29 6.93
C ASN A 91 1.45 -8.88 6.46
N THR A 92 2.53 -8.76 5.70
CA THR A 92 2.95 -7.52 5.07
C THR A 92 3.03 -7.70 3.56
N LEU A 93 2.44 -6.78 2.82
CA LEU A 93 2.46 -6.79 1.36
C LEU A 93 2.58 -5.37 0.83
N GLY A 94 3.49 -5.18 -0.11
CA GLY A 94 3.63 -3.96 -0.87
C GLY A 94 3.41 -4.20 -2.36
N LEU A 95 2.70 -3.29 -3.03
CA LEU A 95 2.58 -3.20 -4.47
C LEU A 95 3.26 -1.94 -4.96
N VAL A 96 3.98 -2.05 -6.06
CA VAL A 96 4.52 -0.92 -6.80
C VAL A 96 3.79 -0.78 -8.12
N ALA A 97 3.50 0.46 -8.50
CA ALA A 97 3.13 0.84 -9.85
C ALA A 97 4.40 1.36 -10.53
N GLU A 98 4.78 0.74 -11.63
CA GLU A 98 5.96 1.14 -12.39
C GLU A 98 5.61 1.44 -13.84
N THR A 99 6.32 2.40 -14.42
CA THR A 99 6.26 2.73 -15.84
C THR A 99 7.67 2.87 -16.40
N GLY A 100 7.80 2.95 -17.68
CA GLY A 100 9.06 3.18 -18.36
C GLY A 100 9.12 2.54 -19.74
N GLU A 101 10.10 2.97 -20.51
CA GLU A 101 10.35 2.52 -21.88
C GLU A 101 11.74 1.89 -21.98
N ASN A 102 11.94 1.07 -23.02
CA ASN A 102 13.26 0.50 -23.38
C ASN A 102 13.95 -0.24 -22.20
N GLY A 103 13.16 -0.94 -21.35
CA GLY A 103 13.69 -1.72 -20.22
C GLY A 103 14.04 -0.90 -18.97
N ARG A 104 13.99 0.42 -19.01
CA ARG A 104 14.23 1.29 -17.86
C ARG A 104 12.91 1.60 -17.15
N LYS A 105 12.51 0.73 -16.25
CA LYS A 105 11.30 0.93 -15.44
C LYS A 105 11.62 1.62 -14.11
N HIS A 106 10.77 2.58 -13.73
CA HIS A 106 10.84 3.29 -12.44
C HIS A 106 9.50 3.25 -11.72
N ILE A 107 9.54 3.30 -10.40
CA ILE A 107 8.35 3.32 -9.55
C ILE A 107 7.73 4.71 -9.60
N ILE A 108 6.40 4.76 -9.75
CA ILE A 108 5.59 5.99 -9.76
C ILE A 108 4.51 5.98 -8.68
N GLY A 109 4.30 4.85 -8.01
CA GLY A 109 3.37 4.72 -6.91
C GLY A 109 3.63 3.48 -6.08
N VAL A 110 3.31 3.54 -4.80
CA VAL A 110 3.43 2.44 -3.85
C VAL A 110 2.17 2.38 -3.01
N GLY A 111 1.63 1.18 -2.85
CA GLY A 111 0.58 0.89 -1.88
C GLY A 111 0.99 -0.32 -1.05
N ARG A 112 0.67 -0.32 0.24
CA ARG A 112 1.03 -1.42 1.14
C ARG A 112 0.00 -1.63 2.21
N TYR A 113 -0.02 -2.84 2.75
CA TYR A 113 -0.68 -3.12 4.01
C TYR A 113 0.26 -3.85 4.97
N ALA A 114 -0.03 -3.69 6.25
CA ALA A 114 0.53 -4.49 7.34
C ALA A 114 -0.62 -4.98 8.21
N ARG A 115 -0.71 -6.29 8.44
CA ARG A 115 -1.72 -6.93 9.27
C ARG A 115 -1.50 -6.53 10.73
N LEU A 116 -2.58 -6.27 11.45
CA LEU A 116 -2.57 -5.96 12.87
C LEU A 116 -2.77 -7.23 13.71
N GLU A 117 -2.86 -7.07 15.04
CA GLU A 117 -3.12 -8.18 15.97
C GLU A 117 -4.41 -8.94 15.63
N ASP A 118 -5.49 -8.20 15.30
CA ASP A 118 -6.68 -8.83 14.71
C ASP A 118 -6.35 -9.24 13.28
N PRO A 119 -6.35 -10.55 12.95
CA PRO A 119 -5.96 -11.05 11.64
C PRO A 119 -6.89 -10.61 10.51
N GLN A 120 -8.05 -10.06 10.81
CA GLN A 120 -8.97 -9.51 9.81
C GLN A 120 -8.74 -8.03 9.52
N ILE A 121 -7.85 -7.37 10.26
CA ILE A 121 -7.57 -5.94 10.11
C ILE A 121 -6.13 -5.74 9.64
N ALA A 122 -5.94 -4.83 8.69
CA ALA A 122 -4.61 -4.40 8.27
C ALA A 122 -4.54 -2.87 8.15
N GLU A 123 -3.42 -2.31 8.55
CA GLU A 123 -3.11 -0.91 8.28
C GLU A 123 -2.68 -0.74 6.83
N ILE A 124 -3.19 0.32 6.17
CA ILE A 124 -2.84 0.63 4.78
C ILE A 124 -2.14 1.96 4.64
N ALA A 125 -1.29 2.04 3.62
CA ALA A 125 -0.63 3.27 3.25
C ALA A 125 -0.34 3.33 1.75
N PHE A 126 -0.52 4.52 1.16
CA PHE A 126 -0.33 4.76 -0.27
C PHE A 126 0.44 6.05 -0.51
N VAL A 127 1.18 6.07 -1.61
CA VAL A 127 1.78 7.27 -2.15
C VAL A 127 1.92 7.15 -3.67
N VAL A 128 1.64 8.21 -4.39
CA VAL A 128 1.82 8.33 -5.85
C VAL A 128 2.63 9.59 -6.12
N GLN A 129 3.62 9.49 -7.00
CA GLN A 129 4.45 10.62 -7.41
C GLN A 129 3.58 11.78 -7.91
N ASP A 130 3.95 13.00 -7.58
CA ASP A 130 3.12 14.19 -7.79
C ASP A 130 2.66 14.36 -9.23
N SER A 131 3.56 14.19 -10.21
CA SER A 131 3.26 14.26 -11.66
C SER A 131 2.31 13.16 -12.16
N GLU A 132 2.19 12.07 -11.41
CA GLU A 132 1.41 10.89 -11.77
C GLU A 132 0.09 10.78 -11.01
N GLN A 133 -0.20 11.75 -10.14
CA GLN A 133 -1.47 11.82 -9.44
C GLN A 133 -2.63 12.17 -10.38
N LYS A 134 -3.86 11.83 -9.96
CA LYS A 134 -5.11 12.00 -10.74
C LYS A 134 -5.23 11.12 -11.99
N LYS A 135 -4.26 10.24 -12.27
CA LYS A 135 -4.27 9.29 -13.39
C LYS A 135 -4.86 7.90 -13.04
N GLY A 136 -5.49 7.76 -11.87
CA GLY A 136 -6.13 6.51 -11.42
C GLY A 136 -5.20 5.51 -10.71
N ILE A 137 -3.89 5.77 -10.64
CA ILE A 137 -2.88 4.85 -10.08
C ILE A 137 -3.20 4.47 -8.63
N GLY A 138 -3.51 5.47 -7.76
CA GLY A 138 -3.85 5.20 -6.37
C GLY A 138 -5.10 4.33 -6.20
N THR A 139 -6.11 4.54 -7.04
CA THR A 139 -7.33 3.72 -7.07
C THR A 139 -7.03 2.28 -7.46
N GLN A 140 -6.18 2.06 -8.44
CA GLN A 140 -5.80 0.71 -8.86
C GLN A 140 -4.92 0.03 -7.82
N LEU A 141 -3.97 0.74 -7.20
CA LEU A 141 -3.18 0.19 -6.09
C LEU A 141 -4.10 -0.28 -4.94
N LEU A 142 -5.07 0.55 -4.53
CA LEU A 142 -6.04 0.16 -3.50
C LEU A 142 -6.85 -1.07 -3.91
N ARG A 143 -7.37 -1.07 -5.14
CA ARG A 143 -8.14 -2.20 -5.67
C ARG A 143 -7.35 -3.50 -5.62
N HIS A 144 -6.12 -3.49 -6.12
CA HIS A 144 -5.29 -4.70 -6.17
C HIS A 144 -4.83 -5.13 -4.78
N LEU A 145 -4.56 -4.20 -3.86
CA LEU A 145 -4.32 -4.53 -2.45
C LEU A 145 -5.54 -5.16 -1.80
N SER A 146 -6.75 -4.65 -2.07
CA SER A 146 -7.99 -5.20 -1.52
C SER A 146 -8.22 -6.65 -1.98
N ILE A 147 -7.98 -6.96 -3.26
CA ILE A 147 -8.08 -8.33 -3.78
C ILE A 147 -7.13 -9.25 -3.02
N LEU A 148 -5.86 -8.88 -2.94
CA LEU A 148 -4.84 -9.69 -2.29
C LEU A 148 -5.06 -9.81 -0.77
N ALA A 149 -5.56 -8.77 -0.12
CA ALA A 149 -5.93 -8.78 1.29
C ALA A 149 -7.11 -9.71 1.58
N TRP A 150 -8.16 -9.63 0.74
CA TRP A 150 -9.33 -10.50 0.86
C TRP A 150 -8.95 -11.98 0.76
N GLU A 151 -8.11 -12.36 -0.20
CA GLU A 151 -7.59 -13.72 -0.37
C GLU A 151 -6.83 -14.23 0.87
N ARG A 152 -6.27 -13.32 1.66
CA ARG A 152 -5.52 -13.60 2.90
C ARG A 152 -6.36 -13.46 4.17
N GLY A 153 -7.69 -13.31 4.05
CA GLY A 153 -8.60 -13.24 5.18
C GLY A 153 -8.72 -11.85 5.82
N ILE A 154 -8.10 -10.80 5.28
CA ILE A 154 -8.28 -9.42 5.73
C ILE A 154 -9.66 -8.94 5.29
N ARG A 155 -10.40 -8.30 6.20
CA ARG A 155 -11.77 -7.82 5.96
C ARG A 155 -11.91 -6.31 6.17
N TYR A 156 -10.95 -5.70 6.84
CA TYR A 156 -10.95 -4.26 7.09
C TYR A 156 -9.56 -3.69 6.87
N PHE A 157 -9.53 -2.54 6.23
CA PHE A 157 -8.37 -1.68 6.21
C PHE A 157 -8.58 -0.50 7.15
N VAL A 158 -7.55 -0.18 7.93
CA VAL A 158 -7.48 1.02 8.74
C VAL A 158 -6.30 1.87 8.28
N GLY A 159 -6.36 3.16 8.55
CA GLY A 159 -5.25 4.05 8.26
C GLY A 159 -5.48 5.42 8.84
N GLU A 160 -4.40 6.12 9.13
CA GLU A 160 -4.46 7.49 9.58
C GLU A 160 -4.20 8.45 8.41
N LEU A 161 -5.03 9.47 8.28
CA LEU A 161 -4.96 10.48 7.23
C LEU A 161 -5.07 11.88 7.81
N LEU A 162 -4.21 12.77 7.37
CA LEU A 162 -4.39 14.19 7.63
C LEU A 162 -5.65 14.71 6.92
N ARG A 163 -6.37 15.64 7.58
CA ARG A 163 -7.61 16.24 7.05
C ARG A 163 -7.43 16.87 5.68
N GLU A 164 -6.23 17.37 5.41
CA GLU A 164 -5.85 18.01 4.15
C GLU A 164 -5.67 17.01 2.99
N ASN A 165 -5.56 15.71 3.28
CA ASN A 165 -5.39 14.68 2.26
C ASN A 165 -6.71 14.33 1.58
N GLY A 166 -7.38 15.34 1.03
CA GLY A 166 -8.67 15.20 0.34
C GLY A 166 -8.63 14.22 -0.83
N ARG A 167 -7.47 14.05 -1.47
CA ARG A 167 -7.31 13.09 -2.58
C ARG A 167 -7.45 11.66 -2.10
N MET A 168 -6.75 11.29 -1.03
CA MET A 168 -6.83 9.94 -0.47
C MET A 168 -8.22 9.67 0.11
N ILE A 169 -8.79 10.64 0.84
CA ILE A 169 -10.15 10.55 1.36
C ILE A 169 -11.16 10.26 0.23
N ASN A 170 -11.03 10.91 -0.92
CA ASN A 170 -11.90 10.68 -2.07
C ASN A 170 -11.73 9.28 -2.68
N ILE A 171 -10.50 8.77 -2.77
CA ILE A 171 -10.23 7.40 -3.26
C ILE A 171 -10.89 6.38 -2.32
N LEU A 172 -10.68 6.50 -1.02
CA LEU A 172 -11.22 5.58 -0.02
C LEU A 172 -12.75 5.63 0.03
N ARG A 173 -13.35 6.83 -0.02
CA ARG A 173 -14.81 7.01 -0.05
C ARG A 173 -15.47 6.42 -1.30
N LYS A 174 -14.77 6.44 -2.44
CA LYS A 174 -15.27 5.79 -3.67
C LYS A 174 -15.17 4.27 -3.59
N SER A 175 -14.18 3.72 -2.88
CA SER A 175 -14.05 2.28 -2.68
C SER A 175 -15.03 1.73 -1.65
N ASP A 176 -15.31 2.50 -0.59
CA ASP A 176 -16.32 2.17 0.42
C ASP A 176 -17.11 3.44 0.80
N PRO A 177 -18.31 3.65 0.23
CA PRO A 177 -19.17 4.79 0.59
C PRO A 177 -19.58 4.83 2.08
N ARG A 178 -19.51 3.68 2.77
CA ARG A 178 -19.81 3.54 4.21
C ARG A 178 -18.58 3.65 5.10
N MET A 179 -17.46 4.12 4.55
CA MET A 179 -16.22 4.36 5.27
C MET A 179 -16.47 5.08 6.60
N ARG A 180 -15.99 4.49 7.69
CA ARG A 180 -16.02 5.12 9.01
C ARG A 180 -14.82 6.04 9.20
N ARG A 181 -15.04 7.15 9.89
CA ARG A 181 -14.00 8.14 10.21
C ARG A 181 -14.13 8.51 11.67
N LEU A 182 -13.05 8.36 12.42
CA LEU A 182 -12.91 8.90 13.76
C LEU A 182 -12.00 10.13 13.68
N ILE A 183 -12.45 11.25 14.25
CA ILE A 183 -11.70 12.51 14.21
C ILE A 183 -10.76 12.53 15.41
N GLU A 184 -9.48 12.72 15.17
CA GLU A 184 -8.44 12.81 16.18
C GLU A 184 -7.54 14.03 15.88
N GLY A 185 -7.89 15.17 16.45
CA GLY A 185 -7.15 16.43 16.23
C GLY A 185 -7.12 16.85 14.75
N SER A 186 -5.93 16.88 14.15
CA SER A 186 -5.71 17.25 12.75
C SER A 186 -5.82 16.06 11.78
N SER A 187 -6.02 14.84 12.28
CA SER A 187 -6.11 13.62 11.49
C SER A 187 -7.46 12.94 11.58
N PHE A 188 -7.66 11.94 10.75
CA PHE A 188 -8.73 10.97 10.79
C PHE A 188 -8.14 9.58 10.89
N THR A 189 -8.60 8.79 11.84
CA THR A 189 -8.53 7.33 11.72
C THR A 189 -9.67 6.86 10.85
N ILE A 190 -9.36 6.23 9.73
CA ILE A 190 -10.34 5.69 8.80
C ILE A 190 -10.42 4.19 8.90
N THR A 191 -11.63 3.66 8.71
CA THR A 191 -11.85 2.22 8.52
C THR A 191 -12.67 2.02 7.27
N ILE A 192 -12.17 1.21 6.35
CA ILE A 192 -12.88 0.79 5.14
C ILE A 192 -13.03 -0.72 5.13
N LYS A 193 -14.16 -1.19 4.63
CA LYS A 193 -14.39 -2.62 4.44
C LYS A 193 -13.67 -3.10 3.18
N VAL A 194 -12.93 -4.19 3.33
CA VAL A 194 -12.37 -4.92 2.20
C VAL A 194 -13.46 -5.85 1.69
N GLU A 195 -14.03 -5.57 0.53
CA GLU A 195 -15.04 -6.43 -0.10
C GLU A 195 -14.38 -7.40 -1.07
N ASP A 196 -15.09 -8.49 -1.40
CA ASP A 196 -14.63 -9.41 -2.44
C ASP A 196 -14.60 -8.67 -3.79
N ALA A 197 -13.46 -8.05 -4.06
CA ALA A 197 -13.26 -7.29 -5.29
C ALA A 197 -13.27 -8.17 -6.56
N LYS A 198 -13.35 -9.51 -6.41
CA LYS A 198 -13.54 -10.43 -7.55
C LYS A 198 -14.90 -10.25 -8.20
N ALA A 199 -15.92 -9.82 -7.46
CA ALA A 199 -17.24 -9.53 -8.00
C ALA A 199 -17.25 -8.36 -9.01
N ASN A 200 -16.22 -7.50 -8.98
CA ASN A 200 -16.06 -6.31 -9.84
C ASN A 200 -14.85 -6.39 -10.78
N ILE A 201 -14.37 -7.58 -11.10
CA ILE A 201 -13.23 -7.78 -12.00
C ILE A 201 -13.72 -7.70 -13.45
N PRO A 202 -13.12 -6.85 -14.32
CA PRO A 202 -13.43 -6.87 -15.74
C PRO A 202 -13.12 -8.25 -16.36
N ALA A 203 -13.93 -8.69 -17.30
CA ALA A 203 -13.71 -9.90 -18.08
C ALA A 203 -12.29 -9.87 -18.70
N GLY A 204 -11.46 -10.88 -18.37
CA GLY A 204 -10.06 -10.99 -18.81
C GLY A 204 -9.03 -11.06 -17.67
N TRP A 205 -9.44 -10.95 -16.41
CA TRP A 205 -8.55 -11.14 -15.28
C TRP A 205 -8.48 -12.62 -14.86
N ASN A 206 -7.27 -13.18 -14.84
CA ASN A 206 -7.04 -14.58 -14.46
C ASN A 206 -6.40 -14.66 -13.06
N ALA A 207 -7.23 -14.77 -12.02
CA ALA A 207 -6.80 -15.05 -10.64
C ALA A 207 -6.11 -16.42 -10.49
N ALA A 208 -6.36 -17.34 -11.39
CA ALA A 208 -5.92 -18.73 -11.31
C ALA A 208 -4.40 -18.92 -11.51
N ALA A 209 -3.68 -17.93 -12.03
CA ALA A 209 -2.23 -18.01 -12.17
C ALA A 209 -1.48 -17.72 -10.85
N SER A 210 -2.17 -17.24 -9.82
CA SER A 210 -1.58 -16.76 -8.56
C SER A 210 -1.50 -17.82 -7.46
N CYS A 211 -2.30 -18.88 -7.50
CA CYS A 211 -2.46 -19.83 -6.39
C CYS A 211 -2.16 -21.31 -6.71
N LYS A 212 -1.83 -21.67 -7.94
CA LYS A 212 -1.50 -23.07 -8.26
C LYS A 212 0.00 -23.30 -8.21
N ASN A 213 0.55 -23.50 -7.03
CA ASN A 213 1.75 -24.34 -6.75
C ASN A 213 2.01 -24.36 -5.23
N GLN A 214 1.04 -24.80 -4.46
CA GLN A 214 1.26 -25.36 -3.12
C GLN A 214 0.81 -26.82 -3.13
N GLU A 215 1.47 -27.65 -3.96
CA GLU A 215 1.48 -29.11 -3.82
C GLU A 215 2.50 -29.65 -4.83
N LYS A 216 3.76 -29.74 -4.39
CA LYS A 216 4.70 -30.85 -4.64
C LYS A 216 5.98 -30.59 -3.88
#